data_7900a37d4ee528c700da3ed50e0be49a
#
_entry.id   7900a37d4ee528c700da3ed50e0be49a
#
_cell.length_a   1.000
_cell.length_b   1.000
_cell.length_c   1.000
_cell.angle_alpha   90.00
_cell.angle_beta   90.00
_cell.angle_gamma   90.00
#
_symmetry.space_group_name_H-M   'P 1'
#
loop_
_entity.id
_entity.type
_entity.pdbx_description
1 polymer ?
#
loop_
_entity_poly.entity_id
_entity_poly.type
_entity_poly.pdbx_seq_one_letter_code
_entity_poly.pdbx_strand_id
1 'polypeptide(L)'
;VNEEVPKLDVLINNAGIFKTPAVLTKDGLDIRFAVNYFAPYILTEALLPLLQKGTTPRIINLSSAAQAPVSYDALSGKSPLHEQAAYAQSKLALTMWSFHLAKAQNDITVIALNPGSLLNTNMVREAYGKFWSPADKGANIIYGLAVSEEYKDITGKYFDNDKGAKVGAFGDAHQDAYDDEEIEKLMAVTKEIIAD
;
A
#
# COMPACT_ATOMS: atom_id res chain seq x y z
N VAL A 1 5.22 21.11 -0.99
CA VAL A 1 4.71 20.53 -2.25
C VAL A 1 3.50 21.33 -2.72
N ASN A 2 2.50 21.55 -1.87
CA ASN A 2 1.26 22.26 -2.27
C ASN A 2 1.46 23.70 -2.76
N GLU A 3 2.54 24.35 -2.35
CA GLU A 3 2.88 25.75 -2.77
C GLU A 3 3.71 25.79 -4.06
N GLU A 4 4.40 24.70 -4.39
CA GLU A 4 5.38 24.66 -5.51
C GLU A 4 4.84 23.92 -6.73
N VAL A 5 3.86 23.02 -6.54
CA VAL A 5 3.33 22.15 -7.60
C VAL A 5 1.84 22.41 -7.79
N PRO A 6 1.38 22.82 -8.99
CA PRO A 6 -0.02 23.16 -9.22
C PRO A 6 -0.97 21.96 -9.26
N LYS A 7 -0.47 20.79 -9.63
CA LYS A 7 -1.21 19.53 -9.74
C LYS A 7 -0.28 18.32 -9.57
N LEU A 8 -0.87 17.16 -9.28
CA LEU A 8 -0.18 15.88 -9.24
C LEU A 8 -0.93 14.86 -10.09
N ASP A 9 -0.26 14.26 -11.06
CA ASP A 9 -0.87 13.26 -11.93
C ASP A 9 -0.66 11.83 -11.41
N VAL A 10 0.44 11.54 -10.72
CA VAL A 10 0.75 10.21 -10.19
C VAL A 10 1.35 10.28 -8.79
N LEU A 11 0.82 9.48 -7.88
CA LEU A 11 1.39 9.22 -6.56
C LEU A 11 1.73 7.73 -6.45
N ILE A 12 2.99 7.43 -6.16
CA ILE A 12 3.45 6.06 -5.92
C ILE A 12 3.88 5.92 -4.46
N ASN A 13 3.07 5.27 -3.65
CA ASN A 13 3.37 4.94 -2.27
C ASN A 13 4.26 3.68 -2.23
N ASN A 14 5.55 3.88 -2.53
CA ASN A 14 6.53 2.79 -2.66
C ASN A 14 7.30 2.53 -1.37
N ALA A 15 7.48 3.52 -0.49
CA ALA A 15 8.19 3.34 0.76
C ALA A 15 7.59 2.19 1.59
N GLY A 16 8.45 1.34 2.12
CA GLY A 16 7.99 0.21 2.91
C GLY A 16 9.15 -0.45 3.66
N ILE A 17 8.83 -1.04 4.79
CA ILE A 17 9.81 -1.75 5.63
C ILE A 17 9.27 -3.11 6.06
N PHE A 18 10.19 -4.04 6.33
CA PHE A 18 9.90 -5.35 6.91
C PHE A 18 10.73 -5.56 8.18
N LYS A 19 12.05 -5.78 8.05
CA LYS A 19 12.97 -5.85 9.19
C LYS A 19 13.48 -4.46 9.55
N THR A 20 13.57 -4.19 10.85
CA THR A 20 14.06 -2.92 11.36
C THR A 20 14.54 -3.10 12.80
N PRO A 21 15.64 -2.43 13.21
CA PRO A 21 16.10 -2.44 14.60
C PRO A 21 15.11 -1.73 15.54
N ALA A 22 14.42 -0.69 15.08
CA ALA A 22 13.37 -0.02 15.85
C ALA A 22 12.02 -0.69 15.57
N VAL A 23 11.39 -1.24 16.60
CA VAL A 23 10.10 -1.95 16.46
C VAL A 23 8.92 -0.99 16.60
N LEU A 24 9.02 0.01 17.47
CA LEU A 24 7.97 0.97 17.76
C LEU A 24 8.37 2.40 17.39
N THR A 25 7.38 3.20 17.01
CA THR A 25 7.50 4.65 16.92
C THR A 25 7.57 5.28 18.33
N LYS A 26 7.80 6.59 18.39
CA LYS A 26 7.74 7.34 19.68
C LYS A 26 6.34 7.28 20.31
N ASP A 27 5.31 7.15 19.48
CA ASP A 27 3.91 7.12 19.87
C ASP A 27 3.43 5.70 20.18
N GLY A 28 4.35 4.70 20.20
CA GLY A 28 4.06 3.32 20.57
C GLY A 28 3.45 2.46 19.47
N LEU A 29 3.35 2.92 18.24
CA LEU A 29 2.85 2.14 17.11
C LEU A 29 3.95 1.24 16.54
N ASP A 30 3.59 0.05 16.07
CA ASP A 30 4.55 -0.78 15.31
C ASP A 30 4.96 -0.01 14.04
N ILE A 31 6.27 0.10 13.84
CA ILE A 31 6.83 0.92 12.76
C ILE A 31 6.45 0.40 11.36
N ARG A 32 6.03 -0.87 11.22
CA ARG A 32 5.55 -1.42 9.95
C ARG A 32 4.18 -0.86 9.60
N PHE A 33 3.27 -0.73 10.57
CA PHE A 33 2.01 -0.01 10.36
C PHE A 33 2.26 1.48 10.08
N ALA A 34 3.17 2.10 10.82
CA ALA A 34 3.50 3.52 10.63
C ALA A 34 4.00 3.79 9.20
N VAL A 35 4.96 3.02 8.70
CA VAL A 35 5.59 3.25 7.39
C VAL A 35 4.78 2.66 6.24
N ASN A 36 4.23 1.43 6.38
CA ASN A 36 3.60 0.74 5.26
C ASN A 36 2.12 1.13 5.08
N TYR A 37 1.47 1.70 6.11
CA TYR A 37 0.04 2.01 6.08
C TYR A 37 -0.25 3.49 6.43
N PHE A 38 0.10 3.94 7.64
CA PHE A 38 -0.25 5.31 8.08
C PHE A 38 0.44 6.39 7.25
N ALA A 39 1.72 6.23 6.91
CA ALA A 39 2.43 7.22 6.10
C ALA A 39 1.82 7.36 4.69
N PRO A 40 1.55 6.28 3.92
CA PRO A 40 0.78 6.37 2.67
C PRO A 40 -0.59 7.03 2.84
N TYR A 41 -1.33 6.67 3.90
CA TYR A 41 -2.63 7.24 4.20
C TYR A 41 -2.54 8.76 4.38
N ILE A 42 -1.72 9.23 5.34
CA ILE A 42 -1.57 10.65 5.67
C ILE A 42 -1.05 11.45 4.46
N LEU A 43 -0.04 10.92 3.76
CA LEU A 43 0.54 11.57 2.59
C LEU A 43 -0.50 11.72 1.47
N THR A 44 -1.26 10.68 1.22
CA THR A 44 -2.30 10.69 0.18
C THR A 44 -3.40 11.70 0.52
N GLU A 45 -3.92 11.67 1.75
CA GLU A 45 -4.95 12.64 2.20
C GLU A 45 -4.45 14.09 2.02
N ALA A 46 -3.20 14.37 2.37
CA ALA A 46 -2.61 15.70 2.20
C ALA A 46 -2.41 16.10 0.72
N LEU A 47 -2.27 15.13 -0.19
CA LEU A 47 -2.04 15.36 -1.61
C LEU A 47 -3.31 15.23 -2.47
N LEU A 48 -4.43 14.77 -1.93
CA LEU A 48 -5.70 14.63 -2.67
C LEU A 48 -6.09 15.92 -3.42
N PRO A 49 -5.99 17.14 -2.84
CA PRO A 49 -6.35 18.36 -3.56
C PRO A 49 -5.49 18.63 -4.81
N LEU A 50 -4.25 18.10 -4.86
CA LEU A 50 -3.38 18.19 -6.04
C LEU A 50 -3.67 17.08 -7.05
N LEU A 51 -3.95 15.86 -6.57
CA LEU A 51 -4.34 14.72 -7.39
C LEU A 51 -5.66 15.00 -8.13
N GLN A 52 -6.64 15.59 -7.45
CA GLN A 52 -7.93 15.98 -8.06
C GLN A 52 -7.79 17.02 -9.19
N LYS A 53 -6.68 17.73 -9.27
CA LYS A 53 -6.34 18.64 -10.37
C LYS A 53 -5.54 17.94 -11.48
N GLY A 54 -5.15 16.69 -11.27
CA GLY A 54 -4.39 15.90 -12.25
C GLY A 54 -5.18 15.63 -13.53
N THR A 55 -4.49 15.32 -14.62
CA THR A 55 -5.14 15.07 -15.92
C THR A 55 -5.74 13.66 -16.00
N THR A 56 -5.09 12.66 -15.46
CA THR A 56 -5.56 11.27 -15.30
C THR A 56 -4.94 10.73 -14.03
N PRO A 57 -5.40 11.21 -12.86
CA PRO A 57 -4.68 11.00 -11.62
C PRO A 57 -4.69 9.53 -11.20
N ARG A 58 -3.53 9.06 -10.75
CA ARG A 58 -3.33 7.67 -10.32
C ARG A 58 -2.61 7.58 -8.99
N ILE A 59 -3.04 6.65 -8.16
CA ILE A 59 -2.39 6.26 -6.91
C ILE A 59 -2.02 4.79 -7.00
N ILE A 60 -0.73 4.49 -6.89
CA ILE A 60 -0.21 3.12 -6.86
C ILE A 60 0.33 2.85 -5.46
N ASN A 61 -0.36 1.97 -4.73
CA ASN A 61 -0.01 1.59 -3.37
C ASN A 61 0.72 0.25 -3.38
N LEU A 62 2.00 0.23 -2.97
CA LEU A 62 2.81 -0.98 -2.95
C LEU A 62 2.44 -1.86 -1.75
N SER A 63 1.50 -2.76 -1.99
CA SER A 63 1.11 -3.84 -1.09
C SER A 63 2.11 -5.01 -1.15
N SER A 64 1.64 -6.22 -0.99
CA SER A 64 2.43 -7.46 -1.01
C SER A 64 1.52 -8.67 -1.25
N ALA A 65 2.08 -9.80 -1.68
CA ALA A 65 1.41 -11.09 -1.60
C ALA A 65 1.22 -11.57 -0.14
N ALA A 66 2.07 -11.11 0.78
CA ALA A 66 1.92 -11.38 2.20
C ALA A 66 0.85 -10.46 2.81
N GLN A 67 -0.34 -10.99 3.02
CA GLN A 67 -1.48 -10.32 3.65
C GLN A 67 -2.06 -11.20 4.75
N ALA A 68 -2.49 -10.60 5.87
CA ALA A 68 -3.13 -11.28 6.99
C ALA A 68 -4.17 -10.36 7.65
N PRO A 69 -5.24 -10.92 8.26
CA PRO A 69 -6.28 -10.15 8.94
C PRO A 69 -5.73 -9.16 9.95
N VAL A 70 -6.25 -7.92 9.93
CA VAL A 70 -5.74 -6.84 10.78
C VAL A 70 -6.23 -6.98 12.22
N SER A 71 -5.29 -7.03 13.16
CA SER A 71 -5.58 -6.87 14.60
C SER A 71 -5.64 -5.38 14.94
N TYR A 72 -6.82 -4.90 15.31
CA TYR A 72 -7.02 -3.48 15.66
C TYR A 72 -6.30 -3.09 16.96
N ASP A 73 -6.11 -4.03 17.88
CA ASP A 73 -5.27 -3.81 19.06
C ASP A 73 -3.79 -3.66 18.69
N ALA A 74 -3.32 -4.41 17.71
CA ALA A 74 -1.95 -4.26 17.22
C ALA A 74 -1.78 -2.98 16.40
N LEU A 75 -2.77 -2.63 15.56
CA LEU A 75 -2.79 -1.38 14.79
C LEU A 75 -2.71 -0.15 15.70
N SER A 76 -3.39 -0.19 16.86
CA SER A 76 -3.39 0.90 17.85
C SER A 76 -2.25 0.79 18.89
N GLY A 77 -1.27 -0.10 18.69
CA GLY A 77 -0.12 -0.23 19.61
C GLY A 77 -0.41 -0.95 20.93
N LYS A 78 -1.64 -1.42 21.18
CA LYS A 78 -2.03 -2.09 22.43
C LYS A 78 -1.51 -3.52 22.56
N SER A 79 -1.24 -4.18 21.44
CA SER A 79 -0.78 -5.57 21.42
C SER A 79 0.38 -5.74 20.42
N PRO A 80 1.59 -6.10 20.84
CA PRO A 80 2.71 -6.29 19.93
C PRO A 80 2.52 -7.54 19.06
N LEU A 81 3.01 -7.49 17.83
CA LEU A 81 3.05 -8.61 16.90
C LEU A 81 4.49 -9.01 16.59
N HIS A 82 4.67 -10.27 16.20
CA HIS A 82 5.90 -10.69 15.54
C HIS A 82 6.05 -9.97 14.19
N GLU A 83 7.29 -9.68 13.79
CA GLU A 83 7.60 -8.84 12.62
C GLU A 83 6.89 -9.28 11.32
N GLN A 84 6.77 -10.58 11.08
CA GLN A 84 6.11 -11.13 9.90
C GLN A 84 4.60 -10.86 9.90
N ALA A 85 3.97 -11.01 11.08
CA ALA A 85 2.55 -10.73 11.24
C ALA A 85 2.26 -9.24 11.09
N ALA A 86 3.05 -8.37 11.73
CA ALA A 86 2.90 -6.92 11.62
C ALA A 86 3.07 -6.45 10.17
N TYR A 87 4.05 -6.99 9.44
CA TYR A 87 4.23 -6.70 8.03
C TYR A 87 3.01 -7.11 7.19
N ALA A 88 2.58 -8.38 7.31
CA ALA A 88 1.47 -8.91 6.53
C ALA A 88 0.16 -8.14 6.80
N GLN A 89 -0.11 -7.81 8.06
CA GLN A 89 -1.27 -7.01 8.46
C GLN A 89 -1.18 -5.57 7.95
N SER A 90 0.01 -4.94 7.98
CA SER A 90 0.18 -3.59 7.43
C SER A 90 -0.06 -3.55 5.91
N LYS A 91 0.29 -4.62 5.19
CA LYS A 91 0.04 -4.73 3.75
C LYS A 91 -1.42 -5.02 3.41
N LEU A 92 -2.13 -5.77 4.26
CA LEU A 92 -3.58 -5.90 4.11
C LEU A 92 -4.28 -4.57 4.42
N ALA A 93 -3.92 -3.88 5.50
CA ALA A 93 -4.49 -2.57 5.83
C ALA A 93 -4.33 -1.56 4.67
N LEU A 94 -3.16 -1.53 4.03
CA LEU A 94 -2.91 -0.71 2.84
C LEU A 94 -3.83 -1.11 1.67
N THR A 95 -4.08 -2.41 1.46
CA THR A 95 -4.95 -2.90 0.38
C THR A 95 -6.42 -2.56 0.65
N MET A 96 -6.91 -2.79 1.87
CA MET A 96 -8.27 -2.43 2.30
C MET A 96 -8.53 -0.93 2.12
N TRP A 97 -7.61 -0.10 2.60
CA TRP A 97 -7.70 1.34 2.42
C TRP A 97 -7.64 1.75 0.94
N SER A 98 -6.82 1.10 0.12
CA SER A 98 -6.78 1.38 -1.33
C SER A 98 -8.13 1.18 -1.99
N PHE A 99 -8.86 0.14 -1.61
CA PHE A 99 -10.19 -0.15 -2.15
C PHE A 99 -11.25 0.82 -1.60
N HIS A 100 -11.14 1.20 -0.32
CA HIS A 100 -11.97 2.27 0.25
C HIS A 100 -11.75 3.61 -0.49
N LEU A 101 -10.51 3.99 -0.70
CA LEU A 101 -10.15 5.23 -1.40
C LEU A 101 -10.66 5.23 -2.85
N ALA A 102 -10.56 4.10 -3.55
CA ALA A 102 -11.09 3.95 -4.91
C ALA A 102 -12.60 4.16 -4.98
N LYS A 103 -13.35 3.71 -3.96
CA LYS A 103 -14.80 3.95 -3.85
C LYS A 103 -15.12 5.42 -3.55
N ALA A 104 -14.28 6.09 -2.76
CA ALA A 104 -14.46 7.48 -2.35
C ALA A 104 -14.02 8.50 -3.40
N GLN A 105 -13.10 8.15 -4.31
CA GLN A 105 -12.48 9.05 -5.29
C GLN A 105 -12.75 8.55 -6.71
N ASN A 106 -13.92 8.91 -7.27
CA ASN A 106 -14.35 8.41 -8.59
C ASN A 106 -13.45 8.86 -9.77
N ASP A 107 -12.76 9.99 -9.61
CA ASP A 107 -11.92 10.58 -10.67
C ASP A 107 -10.44 10.20 -10.55
N ILE A 108 -10.08 9.35 -9.58
CA ILE A 108 -8.70 8.92 -9.32
C ILE A 108 -8.61 7.41 -9.46
N THR A 109 -7.73 6.94 -10.32
CA THR A 109 -7.41 5.50 -10.40
C THR A 109 -6.55 5.09 -9.20
N VAL A 110 -7.02 4.13 -8.40
CA VAL A 110 -6.29 3.61 -7.23
C VAL A 110 -6.06 2.10 -7.39
N ILE A 111 -4.80 1.69 -7.39
CA ILE A 111 -4.39 0.28 -7.53
C ILE A 111 -3.52 -0.12 -6.35
N ALA A 112 -3.87 -1.23 -5.70
CA ALA A 112 -2.98 -1.93 -4.77
C ALA A 112 -2.14 -2.94 -5.55
N LEU A 113 -0.82 -2.97 -5.31
CA LEU A 113 0.13 -3.74 -6.11
C LEU A 113 0.99 -4.65 -5.24
N ASN A 114 1.05 -5.96 -5.55
CA ASN A 114 2.20 -6.78 -5.23
C ASN A 114 3.24 -6.64 -6.35
N PRO A 115 4.40 -5.99 -6.13
CA PRO A 115 5.39 -5.76 -7.19
C PRO A 115 6.15 -7.03 -7.59
N GLY A 116 5.97 -8.10 -6.86
CA GLY A 116 6.58 -9.42 -7.02
C GLY A 116 7.33 -9.86 -5.78
N SER A 117 7.29 -11.17 -5.52
CA SER A 117 7.93 -11.79 -4.37
C SER A 117 9.45 -11.88 -4.56
N LEU A 118 10.16 -11.71 -3.45
CA LEU A 118 11.63 -11.88 -3.37
C LEU A 118 12.40 -11.17 -4.51
N LEU A 119 12.01 -9.93 -4.83
CA LEU A 119 12.77 -9.08 -5.74
C LEU A 119 14.12 -8.71 -5.13
N ASN A 120 15.14 -8.51 -5.97
CA ASN A 120 16.49 -8.11 -5.56
C ASN A 120 16.52 -6.67 -5.01
N THR A 121 15.87 -6.45 -3.87
CA THR A 121 15.84 -5.19 -3.11
C THR A 121 16.61 -5.31 -1.81
N ASN A 122 16.97 -4.19 -1.20
CA ASN A 122 17.61 -4.19 0.12
C ASN A 122 16.74 -4.89 1.17
N MET A 123 15.44 -4.60 1.20
CA MET A 123 14.49 -5.26 2.11
C MET A 123 14.56 -6.79 2.02
N VAL A 124 14.58 -7.34 0.81
CA VAL A 124 14.60 -8.80 0.60
C VAL A 124 15.97 -9.38 0.96
N ARG A 125 17.08 -8.71 0.62
CA ARG A 125 18.41 -9.15 0.99
C ARG A 125 18.62 -9.20 2.50
N GLU A 126 18.17 -8.16 3.21
CA GLU A 126 18.25 -8.07 4.67
C GLU A 126 17.36 -9.12 5.36
N ALA A 127 16.17 -9.39 4.80
CA ALA A 127 15.21 -10.31 5.39
C ALA A 127 15.56 -11.78 5.15
N TYR A 128 15.98 -12.12 3.93
CA TYR A 128 16.06 -13.51 3.45
C TYR A 128 17.44 -13.92 2.93
N GLY A 129 18.36 -12.96 2.68
CA GLY A 129 19.70 -13.23 2.14
C GLY A 129 19.71 -13.76 0.70
N LYS A 130 18.56 -13.90 0.06
CA LYS A 130 18.41 -14.43 -1.31
C LYS A 130 17.23 -13.76 -2.01
N PHE A 131 17.27 -13.76 -3.34
CA PHE A 131 16.20 -13.23 -4.19
C PHE A 131 15.93 -14.16 -5.38
N TRP A 132 14.76 -14.04 -6.01
CA TRP A 132 14.36 -14.86 -7.17
C TRP A 132 14.32 -14.08 -8.47
N SER A 133 14.05 -12.78 -8.40
CA SER A 133 13.88 -11.93 -9.58
C SER A 133 14.61 -10.60 -9.42
N PRO A 134 15.04 -9.98 -10.55
CA PRO A 134 15.63 -8.65 -10.50
C PRO A 134 14.63 -7.60 -10.03
N ALA A 135 15.13 -6.51 -9.44
CA ALA A 135 14.29 -5.39 -9.00
C ALA A 135 13.52 -4.74 -10.16
N ASP A 136 14.10 -4.76 -11.36
CA ASP A 136 13.50 -4.20 -12.59
C ASP A 136 12.15 -4.83 -12.92
N LYS A 137 11.91 -6.09 -12.55
CA LYS A 137 10.59 -6.72 -12.70
C LYS A 137 9.51 -5.92 -11.97
N GLY A 138 9.78 -5.52 -10.73
CA GLY A 138 8.88 -4.69 -9.94
C GLY A 138 8.79 -3.26 -10.47
N ALA A 139 9.93 -2.65 -10.80
CA ALA A 139 9.97 -1.29 -11.32
C ALA A 139 9.18 -1.12 -12.62
N ASN A 140 9.30 -2.07 -13.55
CA ASN A 140 8.60 -2.03 -14.83
C ASN A 140 7.08 -2.09 -14.67
N ILE A 141 6.56 -2.93 -13.76
CA ILE A 141 5.11 -2.98 -13.55
C ILE A 141 4.60 -1.74 -12.80
N ILE A 142 5.36 -1.21 -11.84
CA ILE A 142 5.02 0.06 -11.18
C ILE A 142 4.89 1.16 -12.22
N TYR A 143 5.88 1.28 -13.10
CA TYR A 143 5.87 2.26 -14.19
C TYR A 143 4.69 2.04 -15.14
N GLY A 144 4.44 0.81 -15.58
CA GLY A 144 3.32 0.48 -16.46
C GLY A 144 1.97 0.89 -15.86
N LEU A 145 1.69 0.51 -14.61
CA LEU A 145 0.46 0.87 -13.90
C LEU A 145 0.33 2.39 -13.70
N ALA A 146 1.46 3.08 -13.52
CA ALA A 146 1.47 4.52 -13.30
C ALA A 146 1.17 5.33 -14.56
N VAL A 147 1.61 4.90 -15.77
CA VAL A 147 1.58 5.75 -16.97
C VAL A 147 0.90 5.14 -18.19
N SER A 148 0.71 3.81 -18.26
CA SER A 148 0.10 3.18 -19.44
C SER A 148 -1.38 3.52 -19.56
N GLU A 149 -1.84 3.81 -20.77
CA GLU A 149 -3.26 4.01 -21.08
C GLU A 149 -4.11 2.75 -20.84
N GLU A 150 -3.49 1.57 -20.89
CA GLU A 150 -4.14 0.28 -20.62
C GLU A 150 -4.79 0.23 -19.23
N TYR A 151 -4.20 0.92 -18.24
CA TYR A 151 -4.63 0.83 -16.83
C TYR A 151 -5.36 2.07 -16.32
N LYS A 152 -5.60 3.08 -17.16
CA LYS A 152 -6.09 4.39 -16.72
C LYS A 152 -7.45 4.36 -16.01
N ASP A 153 -8.34 3.45 -16.43
CA ASP A 153 -9.70 3.34 -15.91
C ASP A 153 -9.89 2.14 -14.96
N ILE A 154 -8.81 1.46 -14.59
CA ILE A 154 -8.86 0.29 -13.71
C ILE A 154 -8.58 0.71 -12.27
N THR A 155 -9.64 0.93 -11.49
CA THR A 155 -9.56 1.37 -10.09
C THR A 155 -10.11 0.33 -9.11
N GLY A 156 -9.69 0.39 -7.85
CA GLY A 156 -10.16 -0.50 -6.78
C GLY A 156 -9.80 -1.96 -7.02
N LYS A 157 -8.65 -2.22 -7.64
CA LYS A 157 -8.17 -3.57 -7.97
C LYS A 157 -6.81 -3.85 -7.34
N TYR A 158 -6.57 -5.14 -7.14
CA TYR A 158 -5.27 -5.66 -6.72
C TYR A 158 -4.54 -6.26 -7.93
N PHE A 159 -3.31 -5.80 -8.15
CA PHE A 159 -2.43 -6.35 -9.19
C PHE A 159 -1.36 -7.22 -8.54
N ASP A 160 -1.22 -8.46 -9.03
CA ASP A 160 -0.24 -9.42 -8.51
C ASP A 160 0.81 -9.74 -9.58
N ASN A 161 2.03 -9.22 -9.40
CA ASN A 161 3.13 -9.43 -10.35
C ASN A 161 3.76 -10.83 -10.26
N ASP A 162 3.29 -11.69 -9.35
CA ASP A 162 3.64 -13.11 -9.31
C ASP A 162 2.65 -13.99 -10.08
N LYS A 163 1.47 -13.47 -10.44
CA LYS A 163 0.47 -14.13 -11.27
C LYS A 163 0.73 -13.89 -12.76
N GLY A 164 0.23 -14.80 -13.59
CA GLY A 164 0.41 -14.72 -15.05
C GLY A 164 1.77 -15.25 -15.53
N ALA A 165 1.86 -15.55 -16.82
CA ALA A 165 3.02 -16.25 -17.40
C ALA A 165 4.27 -15.37 -17.57
N LYS A 166 4.13 -14.04 -17.72
CA LYS A 166 5.26 -13.13 -17.99
C LYS A 166 5.13 -11.76 -17.33
N VAL A 167 3.95 -11.21 -17.20
CA VAL A 167 3.69 -9.82 -16.81
C VAL A 167 2.55 -9.81 -15.82
N GLY A 168 2.64 -10.17 -14.60
CA GLY A 168 1.61 -10.06 -13.61
C GLY A 168 0.14 -10.01 -14.12
N ALA A 169 -0.82 -10.04 -13.24
CA ALA A 169 -2.24 -9.90 -13.60
C ALA A 169 -3.04 -9.29 -12.44
N PHE A 170 -4.17 -8.68 -12.75
CA PHE A 170 -5.19 -8.41 -11.74
C PHE A 170 -5.70 -9.73 -11.17
N GLY A 171 -5.85 -9.77 -9.86
CA GLY A 171 -6.30 -10.95 -9.14
C GLY A 171 -6.92 -10.59 -7.80
N ASP A 172 -7.20 -11.60 -7.00
CA ASP A 172 -7.80 -11.40 -5.70
C ASP A 172 -6.74 -11.11 -4.64
N ALA A 173 -6.99 -10.10 -3.83
CA ALA A 173 -6.32 -9.82 -2.56
C ALA A 173 -6.87 -10.76 -1.46
N HIS A 174 -6.45 -10.55 -0.21
CA HIS A 174 -7.07 -11.19 0.94
C HIS A 174 -8.57 -10.87 1.01
N GLN A 175 -9.39 -11.83 1.45
CA GLN A 175 -10.85 -11.68 1.48
C GLN A 175 -11.34 -10.45 2.25
N ASP A 176 -10.69 -10.08 3.37
CA ASP A 176 -11.06 -8.91 4.17
C ASP A 176 -10.90 -7.59 3.40
N ALA A 177 -10.12 -7.58 2.30
CA ALA A 177 -10.02 -6.40 1.44
C ALA A 177 -11.31 -6.10 0.65
N TYR A 178 -12.24 -7.06 0.62
CA TYR A 178 -13.55 -6.94 -0.03
C TYR A 178 -14.70 -6.87 0.97
N ASP A 179 -14.41 -6.97 2.27
CA ASP A 179 -15.39 -6.91 3.35
C ASP A 179 -15.59 -5.45 3.77
N ASP A 180 -16.76 -4.90 3.44
CA ASP A 180 -17.08 -3.50 3.73
C ASP A 180 -17.13 -3.21 5.23
N GLU A 181 -17.55 -4.17 6.08
CA GLU A 181 -17.58 -3.99 7.54
C GLU A 181 -16.16 -3.92 8.11
N GLU A 182 -15.26 -4.80 7.68
CA GLU A 182 -13.85 -4.76 8.10
C GLU A 182 -13.12 -3.51 7.57
N ILE A 183 -13.44 -3.06 6.35
CA ILE A 183 -12.89 -1.82 5.80
C ILE A 183 -13.37 -0.61 6.62
N GLU A 184 -14.66 -0.50 6.91
CA GLU A 184 -15.20 0.61 7.71
C GLU A 184 -14.60 0.65 9.12
N LYS A 185 -14.43 -0.52 9.75
CA LYS A 185 -13.79 -0.65 11.05
C LYS A 185 -12.31 -0.22 11.00
N LEU A 186 -11.56 -0.64 9.97
CA LEU A 186 -10.19 -0.17 9.75
C LEU A 186 -10.16 1.36 9.65
N MET A 187 -11.05 1.96 8.87
CA MET A 187 -11.10 3.41 8.68
C MET A 187 -11.46 4.17 9.95
N ALA A 188 -12.38 3.63 10.77
CA ALA A 188 -12.74 4.24 12.05
C ALA A 188 -11.54 4.26 13.01
N VAL A 189 -10.88 3.11 13.22
CA VAL A 189 -9.69 2.99 14.09
C VAL A 189 -8.54 3.84 13.57
N THR A 190 -8.34 3.88 12.25
CA THR A 190 -7.29 4.72 11.64
C THR A 190 -7.50 6.20 11.95
N LYS A 191 -8.74 6.70 11.82
CA LYS A 191 -9.07 8.10 12.13
C LYS A 191 -8.86 8.44 13.60
N GLU A 192 -9.20 7.53 14.51
CA GLU A 192 -8.95 7.69 15.94
C GLU A 192 -7.44 7.84 16.22
N ILE A 193 -6.61 6.93 15.68
CA ILE A 193 -5.15 6.95 15.89
C ILE A 193 -4.47 8.21 15.34
N ILE A 194 -4.96 8.74 14.22
CA ILE A 194 -4.34 9.91 13.57
C ILE A 194 -4.80 11.23 14.21
N ALA A 195 -5.95 11.25 14.91
CA ALA A 195 -6.48 12.44 15.56
C ALA A 195 -5.80 12.74 16.91
N ASP A 196 -5.16 11.74 17.53
CA ASP A 196 -4.40 11.84 18.78
C ASP A 196 -2.97 12.37 18.52
#